data_927ab4a1df792a2dacb8c3d928469d77
#
_entry.id   927ab4a1df792a2dacb8c3d928469d77
#
_cell.length_a   1.000
_cell.length_b   1.000
_cell.length_c   1.000
_cell.angle_alpha   90.00
_cell.angle_beta   90.00
_cell.angle_gamma   90.00
#
_symmetry.space_group_name_H-M   'P 1'
#
loop_
_entity.id
_entity.type
_entity.pdbx_description
1 polymer ?
#
loop_
_entity_poly.entity_id
_entity_poly.type
_entity_poly.pdbx_seq_one_letter_code
_entity_poly.pdbx_strand_id
1 'polypeptide(L)'
;SAADGLGSESNSDDGSRIASQKSCDYCMEHYMSGMPFSEVKKIMNNAFVNAYKAVLEEAHTAGNSPDEYDTTLCMVIFDNGHVFYGQSGDSGIIALMKSGEYVPLTTQQRDEDGYVFPLCSGPSMWVFGEVEAPVSSVMLMTDGVWEQICPPLLRNHDVKINVTLASRFM
;
A
#
# COMPACT_ATOMS: atom_id res chain seq x y z
N SER A 1 -0.95 -6.85 3.69
CA SER A 1 -1.18 -5.89 2.61
C SER A 1 -2.64 -5.51 2.52
N ALA A 2 -2.93 -4.41 1.87
CA ALA A 2 -4.25 -4.02 1.40
C ALA A 2 -4.14 -3.57 -0.06
N ALA A 3 -5.15 -3.87 -0.84
CA ALA A 3 -5.26 -3.49 -2.25
C ALA A 3 -6.72 -3.14 -2.54
N ASP A 4 -6.93 -2.19 -3.42
CA ASP A 4 -8.26 -1.73 -3.82
C ASP A 4 -8.34 -1.73 -5.34
N GLY A 5 -9.35 -2.42 -5.87
CA GLY A 5 -9.60 -2.43 -7.30
C GLY A 5 -10.11 -1.08 -7.78
N LEU A 6 -9.64 -0.60 -8.93
CA LEU A 6 -10.18 0.63 -9.51
C LEU A 6 -11.65 0.42 -9.88
N GLY A 7 -12.54 1.23 -9.30
CA GLY A 7 -13.99 1.04 -9.40
C GLY A 7 -14.61 1.20 -10.79
N SER A 8 -13.82 1.68 -11.76
CA SER A 8 -14.19 1.73 -13.18
C SER A 8 -13.96 0.42 -13.93
N GLU A 9 -13.17 -0.50 -13.35
CA GLU A 9 -12.65 -1.67 -14.06
C GLU A 9 -13.42 -2.94 -13.68
N SER A 10 -13.77 -3.76 -14.67
CA SER A 10 -14.74 -4.87 -14.54
C SER A 10 -14.24 -6.06 -13.71
N ASN A 11 -12.92 -6.25 -13.61
CA ASN A 11 -12.27 -7.37 -12.91
C ASN A 11 -11.30 -6.88 -11.82
N SER A 12 -11.47 -5.66 -11.34
CA SER A 12 -10.54 -5.02 -10.39
C SER A 12 -10.57 -5.66 -9.00
N ASP A 13 -11.66 -6.34 -8.63
CA ASP A 13 -11.76 -7.14 -7.42
C ASP A 13 -10.83 -8.37 -7.46
N ASP A 14 -10.73 -9.06 -8.61
CA ASP A 14 -9.74 -10.12 -8.81
C ASP A 14 -8.32 -9.55 -8.83
N GLY A 15 -8.10 -8.42 -9.49
CA GLY A 15 -6.82 -7.72 -9.50
C GLY A 15 -6.33 -7.42 -8.09
N SER A 16 -7.16 -6.83 -7.24
CA SER A 16 -6.82 -6.46 -5.86
C SER A 16 -6.56 -7.71 -4.99
N ARG A 17 -7.38 -8.74 -5.11
CA ARG A 17 -7.20 -10.01 -4.41
C ARG A 17 -5.88 -10.67 -4.77
N ILE A 18 -5.55 -10.77 -6.06
CA ILE A 18 -4.31 -11.37 -6.56
C ILE A 18 -3.10 -10.56 -6.10
N ALA A 19 -3.13 -9.23 -6.28
CA ALA A 19 -2.03 -8.36 -5.88
C ALA A 19 -1.73 -8.45 -4.39
N SER A 20 -2.76 -8.39 -3.54
CA SER A 20 -2.61 -8.54 -2.09
C SER A 20 -2.03 -9.89 -1.71
N GLN A 21 -2.57 -10.99 -2.23
CA GLN A 21 -2.10 -12.35 -1.92
C GLN A 21 -0.64 -12.56 -2.36
N LYS A 22 -0.32 -12.26 -3.61
CA LYS A 22 1.00 -12.55 -4.19
C LYS A 22 2.11 -11.70 -3.59
N SER A 23 1.82 -10.44 -3.22
CA SER A 23 2.80 -9.61 -2.52
C SER A 23 3.09 -10.14 -1.11
N CYS A 24 2.08 -10.58 -0.37
CA CYS A 24 2.27 -11.18 0.94
C CYS A 24 3.04 -12.50 0.86
N ASP A 25 2.65 -13.41 -0.03
CA ASP A 25 3.31 -14.71 -0.21
C ASP A 25 4.80 -14.53 -0.50
N TYR A 26 5.15 -13.61 -1.41
CA TYR A 26 6.54 -13.31 -1.73
C TYR A 26 7.33 -12.81 -0.52
N CYS A 27 6.76 -11.87 0.25
CA CYS A 27 7.43 -11.36 1.45
C CYS A 27 7.58 -12.44 2.53
N MET A 28 6.57 -13.28 2.75
CA MET A 28 6.66 -14.37 3.72
C MET A 28 7.74 -15.41 3.37
N GLU A 29 8.00 -15.61 2.09
CA GLU A 29 9.03 -16.53 1.61
C GLU A 29 10.47 -15.99 1.75
N HIS A 30 10.64 -14.66 1.61
CA HIS A 30 11.96 -14.06 1.44
C HIS A 30 12.42 -13.18 2.60
N TYR A 31 11.49 -12.69 3.43
CA TYR A 31 11.83 -11.83 4.56
C TYR A 31 12.32 -12.65 5.75
N MET A 32 13.39 -12.17 6.38
CA MET A 32 13.87 -12.66 7.68
C MET A 32 14.05 -11.48 8.63
N SER A 33 13.70 -11.68 9.90
CA SER A 33 13.87 -10.66 10.94
C SER A 33 15.33 -10.18 11.04
N GLY A 34 15.50 -8.87 11.19
CA GLY A 34 16.82 -8.25 11.31
C GLY A 34 17.53 -7.93 9.99
N MET A 35 16.88 -8.13 8.86
CA MET A 35 17.41 -7.68 7.57
C MET A 35 17.53 -6.15 7.52
N PRO A 36 18.61 -5.60 6.91
CA PRO A 36 18.74 -4.15 6.71
C PRO A 36 17.71 -3.66 5.68
N PHE A 37 17.28 -2.40 5.81
CA PHE A 37 16.28 -1.81 4.92
C PHE A 37 16.61 -1.96 3.42
N SER A 38 17.87 -1.83 3.05
CA SER A 38 18.31 -1.98 1.66
C SER A 38 18.00 -3.36 1.05
N GLU A 39 17.96 -4.42 1.86
CA GLU A 39 17.56 -5.77 1.45
C GLU A 39 16.04 -5.92 1.49
N VAL A 40 15.40 -5.44 2.57
CA VAL A 40 13.94 -5.45 2.69
C VAL A 40 13.29 -4.67 1.54
N LYS A 41 13.84 -3.52 1.18
CA LYS A 41 13.37 -2.73 0.03
C LYS A 41 13.41 -3.52 -1.28
N LYS A 42 14.45 -4.34 -1.51
CA LYS A 42 14.54 -5.20 -2.69
C LYS A 42 13.46 -6.29 -2.65
N ILE A 43 13.23 -6.90 -1.48
CA ILE A 43 12.18 -7.90 -1.29
C ILE A 43 10.81 -7.30 -1.57
N MET A 44 10.50 -6.14 -1.00
CA MET A 44 9.22 -5.45 -1.23
C MET A 44 9.04 -5.04 -2.69
N ASN A 45 10.07 -4.52 -3.33
CA ASN A 45 10.01 -4.20 -4.76
C ASN A 45 9.73 -5.45 -5.61
N ASN A 46 10.40 -6.57 -5.31
CA ASN A 46 10.16 -7.83 -6.00
C ASN A 46 8.76 -8.39 -5.71
N ALA A 47 8.23 -8.19 -4.49
CA ALA A 47 6.86 -8.54 -4.15
C ALA A 47 5.84 -7.78 -5.01
N PHE A 48 6.05 -6.47 -5.23
CA PHE A 48 5.23 -5.66 -6.14
C PHE A 48 5.35 -6.14 -7.59
N VAL A 49 6.56 -6.43 -8.06
CA VAL A 49 6.78 -7.02 -9.41
C VAL A 49 6.05 -8.35 -9.55
N ASN A 50 6.13 -9.22 -8.54
CA ASN A 50 5.48 -10.52 -8.56
C ASN A 50 3.95 -10.39 -8.55
N ALA A 51 3.42 -9.47 -7.73
CA ALA A 51 2.00 -9.15 -7.70
C ALA A 51 1.50 -8.65 -9.07
N TYR A 52 2.19 -7.69 -9.67
CA TYR A 52 1.84 -7.17 -10.98
C TYR A 52 1.87 -8.23 -12.07
N LYS A 53 2.91 -9.07 -12.12
CA LYS A 53 3.00 -10.18 -13.06
C LYS A 53 1.84 -11.15 -12.92
N ALA A 54 1.45 -11.49 -11.69
CA ALA A 54 0.35 -12.41 -11.45
C ALA A 54 -1.00 -11.83 -11.91
N VAL A 55 -1.21 -10.52 -11.74
CA VAL A 55 -2.38 -9.82 -12.28
C VAL A 55 -2.41 -9.90 -13.81
N LEU A 56 -1.27 -9.65 -14.48
CA LEU A 56 -1.16 -9.76 -15.93
C LEU A 56 -1.41 -11.20 -16.45
N GLU A 57 -0.90 -12.20 -15.74
CA GLU A 57 -1.09 -13.62 -16.09
C GLU A 57 -2.56 -14.02 -15.98
N GLU A 58 -3.27 -13.54 -14.95
CA GLU A 58 -4.71 -13.77 -14.80
C GLU A 58 -5.50 -13.13 -15.94
N ALA A 59 -5.27 -11.85 -16.24
CA ALA A 59 -5.93 -11.15 -17.33
C ALA A 59 -5.73 -11.87 -18.66
N HIS A 60 -4.47 -12.27 -18.96
CA HIS A 60 -4.14 -13.01 -20.17
C HIS A 60 -4.84 -14.38 -20.23
N THR A 61 -4.89 -15.11 -19.12
CA THR A 61 -5.53 -16.44 -19.04
C THR A 61 -7.03 -16.35 -19.23
N ALA A 62 -7.65 -15.30 -18.71
CA ALA A 62 -9.07 -15.00 -18.88
C ALA A 62 -9.43 -14.44 -20.27
N GLY A 63 -8.41 -14.03 -21.07
CA GLY A 63 -8.61 -13.39 -22.37
C GLY A 63 -9.10 -11.93 -22.29
N ASN A 64 -8.87 -11.28 -21.15
CA ASN A 64 -9.29 -9.90 -20.87
C ASN A 64 -8.13 -8.91 -21.06
N SER A 65 -8.47 -7.61 -21.11
CA SER A 65 -7.46 -6.56 -21.07
C SER A 65 -6.84 -6.46 -19.67
N PRO A 66 -5.49 -6.30 -19.53
CA PRO A 66 -4.86 -6.04 -18.25
C PRO A 66 -5.45 -4.87 -17.46
N ASP A 67 -5.87 -3.79 -18.15
CA ASP A 67 -6.44 -2.60 -17.52
C ASP A 67 -7.72 -2.90 -16.73
N GLU A 68 -8.47 -3.94 -17.12
CA GLU A 68 -9.67 -4.36 -16.39
C GLU A 68 -9.37 -4.89 -14.96
N TYR A 69 -8.10 -5.19 -14.67
CA TYR A 69 -7.62 -5.71 -13.38
C TYR A 69 -6.85 -4.66 -12.57
N ASP A 70 -6.90 -3.40 -12.98
CA ASP A 70 -6.12 -2.35 -12.30
C ASP A 70 -6.50 -2.22 -10.83
N THR A 71 -5.45 -2.13 -10.00
CA THR A 71 -5.56 -2.12 -8.54
C THR A 71 -4.46 -1.28 -7.91
N THR A 72 -4.74 -0.73 -6.75
CA THR A 72 -3.72 -0.19 -5.85
C THR A 72 -3.04 -1.32 -5.08
N LEU A 73 -1.93 -1.02 -4.40
CA LEU A 73 -1.32 -1.93 -3.44
C LEU A 73 -0.57 -1.15 -2.36
N CYS A 74 -0.90 -1.40 -1.10
CA CYS A 74 -0.05 -1.02 0.01
C CYS A 74 0.29 -2.23 0.88
N MET A 75 1.49 -2.26 1.45
CA MET A 75 1.94 -3.36 2.28
C MET A 75 2.84 -2.89 3.42
N VAL A 76 2.87 -3.68 4.48
CA VAL A 76 3.71 -3.48 5.65
C VAL A 76 4.36 -4.79 6.06
N ILE A 77 5.64 -4.72 6.42
CA ILE A 77 6.32 -5.73 7.23
C ILE A 77 6.51 -5.11 8.62
N PHE A 78 5.90 -5.71 9.63
CA PHE A 78 5.99 -5.26 11.02
C PHE A 78 6.79 -6.28 11.82
N ASP A 79 7.97 -5.89 12.28
CA ASP A 79 8.90 -6.76 12.99
C ASP A 79 9.42 -6.10 14.28
N ASN A 80 8.98 -6.58 15.43
CA ASN A 80 9.45 -6.13 16.75
C ASN A 80 9.37 -4.60 16.97
N GLY A 81 8.38 -3.94 16.39
CA GLY A 81 8.21 -2.48 16.47
C GLY A 81 8.97 -1.72 15.39
N HIS A 82 9.69 -2.39 14.52
CA HIS A 82 10.24 -1.83 13.29
C HIS A 82 9.23 -2.02 12.15
N VAL A 83 9.08 -1.05 11.31
CA VAL A 83 8.11 -1.05 10.20
C VAL A 83 8.80 -0.73 8.89
N PHE A 84 8.60 -1.61 7.92
CA PHE A 84 8.89 -1.34 6.51
C PHE A 84 7.57 -1.26 5.74
N TYR A 85 7.46 -0.33 4.82
CA TYR A 85 6.23 -0.14 4.07
C TYR A 85 6.47 0.10 2.58
N GLY A 86 5.47 -0.21 1.77
CA GLY A 86 5.44 0.03 0.33
C GLY A 86 4.05 0.45 -0.12
N GLN A 87 4.00 1.29 -1.16
CA GLN A 87 2.77 1.83 -1.71
C GLN A 87 2.85 1.98 -3.23
N SER A 88 1.73 1.68 -3.88
CA SER A 88 1.34 2.12 -5.22
C SER A 88 -0.15 2.47 -5.19
N GLY A 89 -0.51 3.69 -5.55
CA GLY A 89 -1.89 4.18 -5.52
C GLY A 89 -2.19 5.07 -4.32
N ASP A 90 -3.44 5.18 -3.95
CA ASP A 90 -3.97 6.12 -2.97
C ASP A 90 -4.45 5.49 -1.65
N SER A 91 -4.20 4.19 -1.48
CA SER A 91 -4.36 3.50 -0.20
C SER A 91 -3.43 4.07 0.87
N GLY A 92 -3.83 4.02 2.13
CA GLY A 92 -3.14 4.67 3.23
C GLY A 92 -2.53 3.72 4.27
N ILE A 93 -1.42 4.17 4.86
CA ILE A 93 -0.77 3.51 6.00
C ILE A 93 -0.52 4.54 7.10
N ILE A 94 -0.98 4.25 8.32
CA ILE A 94 -0.73 5.04 9.53
C ILE A 94 -0.01 4.18 10.55
N ALA A 95 1.01 4.73 11.19
CA ALA A 95 1.66 4.14 12.34
C ALA A 95 1.25 4.85 13.64
N LEU A 96 0.98 4.08 14.68
CA LEU A 96 0.93 4.56 16.07
C LEU A 96 2.30 4.31 16.69
N MET A 97 3.01 5.37 17.00
CA MET A 97 4.31 5.32 17.65
C MET A 97 4.18 4.92 19.12
N LYS A 98 5.21 4.35 19.73
CA LYS A 98 5.24 4.13 21.20
C LYS A 98 5.16 5.40 22.01
N SER A 99 5.45 6.57 21.42
CA SER A 99 5.23 7.88 22.01
C SER A 99 3.75 8.25 22.16
N GLY A 100 2.84 7.53 21.48
CA GLY A 100 1.41 7.85 21.36
C GLY A 100 1.08 8.76 20.17
N GLU A 101 2.06 9.10 19.34
CA GLU A 101 1.87 9.91 18.13
C GLU A 101 1.36 9.03 16.97
N TYR A 102 0.41 9.56 16.19
CA TYR A 102 -0.05 8.97 14.94
C TYR A 102 0.68 9.62 13.78
N VAL A 103 1.34 8.81 12.95
CA VAL A 103 2.15 9.27 11.82
C VAL A 103 1.62 8.65 10.52
N PRO A 104 1.22 9.47 9.51
CA PRO A 104 0.92 8.94 8.18
C PRO A 104 2.24 8.55 7.50
N LEU A 105 2.32 7.31 7.01
CA LEU A 105 3.52 6.81 6.33
C LEU A 105 3.43 6.97 4.81
N THR A 106 2.23 7.15 4.29
CA THR A 106 1.96 7.26 2.85
C THR A 106 1.16 8.52 2.54
N THR A 107 1.15 8.89 1.28
CA THR A 107 0.32 9.97 0.72
C THR A 107 -0.46 9.42 -0.47
N GLN A 108 -1.59 10.04 -0.81
CA GLN A 108 -2.33 9.66 -2.01
C GLN A 108 -1.51 9.92 -3.28
N GLN A 109 -1.35 8.90 -4.11
CA GLN A 109 -0.67 9.01 -5.41
C GLN A 109 -1.74 9.21 -6.48
N ARG A 110 -2.03 10.48 -6.75
CA ARG A 110 -2.97 10.89 -7.80
C ARG A 110 -2.32 11.99 -8.65
N ASP A 111 -2.71 12.07 -9.92
CA ASP A 111 -2.32 13.17 -10.78
C ASP A 111 -3.15 14.44 -10.51
N GLU A 112 -2.91 15.51 -11.29
CA GLU A 112 -3.60 16.80 -11.15
C GLU A 112 -5.11 16.71 -11.44
N ASP A 113 -5.53 15.74 -12.23
CA ASP A 113 -6.93 15.48 -12.58
C ASP A 113 -7.61 14.51 -11.59
N GLY A 114 -6.85 13.97 -10.63
CA GLY A 114 -7.33 13.07 -9.59
C GLY A 114 -7.27 11.59 -9.96
N TYR A 115 -6.65 11.22 -11.09
CA TYR A 115 -6.46 9.83 -11.47
C TYR A 115 -5.41 9.17 -10.57
N VAL A 116 -5.75 8.00 -10.05
CA VAL A 116 -4.87 7.19 -9.21
C VAL A 116 -3.75 6.57 -10.03
N PHE A 117 -2.54 6.48 -9.48
CA PHE A 117 -1.45 5.71 -10.06
C PHE A 117 -1.49 4.27 -9.54
N PRO A 118 -2.14 3.32 -10.25
CA PRO A 118 -2.29 1.94 -9.80
C PRO A 118 -0.97 1.15 -9.88
N LEU A 119 -1.00 -0.10 -9.48
CA LEU A 119 0.16 -1.00 -9.50
C LEU A 119 0.81 -1.11 -10.90
N CYS A 120 0.00 -1.07 -11.97
CA CYS A 120 0.45 -1.10 -13.36
C CYS A 120 1.24 0.16 -13.80
N SER A 121 1.16 1.28 -13.06
CA SER A 121 1.99 2.47 -13.33
C SER A 121 3.49 2.19 -13.18
N GLY A 122 3.85 1.09 -12.55
CA GLY A 122 5.19 0.52 -12.57
C GLY A 122 6.13 1.07 -11.50
N PRO A 123 7.38 0.54 -11.48
CA PRO A 123 8.34 0.76 -10.38
C PRO A 123 8.72 2.21 -10.11
N SER A 124 8.58 3.11 -11.09
CA SER A 124 8.88 4.54 -10.91
C SER A 124 7.88 5.25 -9.99
N MET A 125 6.68 4.70 -9.84
CA MET A 125 5.61 5.24 -8.99
C MET A 125 5.55 4.53 -7.63
N TRP A 126 6.22 3.37 -7.46
CA TRP A 126 6.21 2.65 -6.20
C TRP A 126 7.12 3.31 -5.17
N VAL A 127 6.59 3.53 -3.98
CA VAL A 127 7.30 4.15 -2.86
C VAL A 127 7.54 3.11 -1.78
N PHE A 128 8.77 3.06 -1.26
CA PHE A 128 9.14 2.20 -0.14
C PHE A 128 9.86 3.00 0.93
N GLY A 129 9.55 2.73 2.20
CA GLY A 129 10.17 3.39 3.33
C GLY A 129 10.26 2.49 4.56
N GLU A 130 10.92 3.04 5.58
CA GLU A 130 11.00 2.43 6.91
C GLU A 130 10.71 3.47 8.00
N VAL A 131 10.31 3.00 9.18
CA VAL A 131 10.16 3.81 10.38
C VAL A 131 11.21 3.36 11.38
N GLU A 132 12.20 4.22 11.65
CA GLU A 132 13.31 3.91 12.56
C GLU A 132 12.92 3.97 14.04
N ALA A 133 11.86 4.73 14.38
CA ALA A 133 11.39 4.85 15.76
C ALA A 133 10.43 3.68 16.11
N PRO A 134 10.37 3.28 17.39
CA PRO A 134 9.52 2.16 17.81
C PRO A 134 8.04 2.41 17.55
N VAL A 135 7.43 1.53 16.78
CA VAL A 135 5.99 1.53 16.45
C VAL A 135 5.24 0.57 17.37
N SER A 136 4.04 0.96 17.81
CA SER A 136 3.13 0.14 18.60
C SER A 136 2.18 -0.68 17.74
N SER A 137 1.60 -0.04 16.72
CA SER A 137 0.67 -0.67 15.77
C SER A 137 0.68 0.06 14.43
N VAL A 138 0.17 -0.61 13.40
CA VAL A 138 0.03 -0.07 12.06
C VAL A 138 -1.36 -0.37 11.53
N MET A 139 -1.97 0.59 10.87
CA MET A 139 -3.24 0.42 10.16
C MET A 139 -3.01 0.64 8.67
N LEU A 140 -3.45 -0.33 7.86
CA LEU A 140 -3.53 -0.24 6.42
C LEU A 140 -5.00 -0.06 6.04
N MET A 141 -5.27 0.79 5.06
CA MET A 141 -6.63 1.07 4.62
C MET A 141 -6.67 1.47 3.15
N THR A 142 -7.77 1.20 2.52
CA THR A 142 -8.06 1.70 1.18
C THR A 142 -8.58 3.14 1.26
N ASP A 143 -8.72 3.82 0.12
CA ASP A 143 -9.06 5.24 0.03
C ASP A 143 -10.34 5.61 0.79
N GLY A 144 -11.38 4.79 0.71
CA GLY A 144 -12.65 5.04 1.37
C GLY A 144 -12.55 5.21 2.90
N VAL A 145 -11.62 4.53 3.56
CA VAL A 145 -11.31 4.71 4.99
C VAL A 145 -10.24 5.78 5.19
N TRP A 146 -9.23 5.80 4.31
CA TRP A 146 -8.15 6.79 4.37
C TRP A 146 -8.68 8.22 4.33
N GLU A 147 -9.60 8.53 3.43
CA GLU A 147 -10.18 9.87 3.29
C GLU A 147 -10.98 10.33 4.49
N GLN A 148 -11.52 9.40 5.30
CA GLN A 148 -12.20 9.72 6.56
C GLN A 148 -11.21 10.02 7.69
N ILE A 149 -10.11 9.29 7.73
CA ILE A 149 -9.10 9.41 8.80
C ILE A 149 -8.09 10.50 8.49
N CYS A 150 -7.69 10.64 7.22
CA CYS A 150 -6.74 11.62 6.72
C CYS A 150 -7.35 12.41 5.56
N PRO A 151 -8.34 13.27 5.82
CA PRO A 151 -8.99 14.03 4.77
C PRO A 151 -7.97 14.93 4.06
N PRO A 152 -8.01 15.02 2.72
CA PRO A 152 -7.11 15.88 1.98
C PRO A 152 -7.35 17.34 2.35
N LEU A 153 -6.32 18.03 2.79
CA LEU A 153 -6.38 19.47 2.99
C LEU A 153 -6.15 20.14 1.66
N LEU A 154 -7.18 20.81 1.15
CA LEU A 154 -7.28 21.41 -0.18
C LEU A 154 -6.19 22.44 -0.56
N ARG A 155 -5.20 22.72 0.28
CA ARG A 155 -4.22 23.77 0.01
C ARG A 155 -2.74 23.48 0.23
N ASN A 156 -2.33 22.46 0.99
CA ASN A 156 -0.92 22.34 1.36
C ASN A 156 -0.32 20.93 1.29
N HIS A 157 -0.99 19.93 0.78
CA HIS A 157 -0.53 18.53 0.79
C HIS A 157 -0.17 17.96 2.18
N ASP A 158 -0.45 18.70 3.24
CA ASP A 158 -0.22 18.25 4.61
C ASP A 158 -1.30 17.23 5.00
N VAL A 159 -0.88 16.01 5.27
CA VAL A 159 -1.78 14.97 5.75
C VAL A 159 -2.03 15.20 7.24
N LYS A 160 -3.29 15.49 7.61
CA LYS A 160 -3.71 15.57 9.01
C LYS A 160 -4.56 14.38 9.39
N ILE A 161 -4.17 13.70 10.46
CA ILE A 161 -4.88 12.54 10.96
C ILE A 161 -6.00 13.00 11.90
N ASN A 162 -7.21 12.46 11.68
CA ASN A 162 -8.28 12.49 12.68
C ASN A 162 -7.97 11.48 13.80
N VAL A 163 -7.23 11.92 14.80
CA VAL A 163 -6.75 11.07 15.91
C VAL A 163 -7.92 10.40 16.64
N THR A 164 -9.04 11.12 16.82
CA THR A 164 -10.23 10.56 17.49
C THR A 164 -10.82 9.39 16.72
N LEU A 165 -10.81 9.45 15.39
CA LEU A 165 -11.29 8.34 14.57
C LEU A 165 -10.26 7.23 14.51
N ALA A 166 -8.99 7.54 14.25
CA ALA A 166 -7.91 6.57 14.20
C ALA A 166 -7.80 5.73 15.48
N SER A 167 -7.93 6.35 16.66
CA SER A 167 -7.87 5.67 17.96
C SER A 167 -8.98 4.65 18.23
N ARG A 168 -10.00 4.58 17.38
CA ARG A 168 -11.04 3.54 17.47
C ARG A 168 -10.63 2.24 16.76
N PHE A 169 -9.61 2.29 15.93
CA PHE A 169 -9.14 1.15 15.12
C PHE A 169 -7.75 0.65 15.55
N MET A 170 -6.99 1.45 16.26
CA MET A 170 -5.62 1.19 16.70
C MET A 170 -5.51 1.16 18.23
#